data_22583523f02aaba2c634c6a5b2bbfb08
#
_entry.id   22583523f02aaba2c634c6a5b2bbfb08
#
_cell.length_a   1.000
_cell.length_b   1.000
_cell.length_c   1.000
_cell.angle_alpha   90.00
_cell.angle_beta   90.00
_cell.angle_gamma   90.00
#
_symmetry.space_group_name_H-M   'P 1'
#
loop_
_entity.id
_entity.type
_entity.pdbx_description
1 polymer ?
#
loop_
_entity_poly.entity_id
_entity_poly.type
_entity_poly.pdbx_seq_one_letter_code
_entity_poly.pdbx_strand_id
1 'polypeptide(L)'
;ESREEIEKLVIDFVDHLTGKQTIYQMIRLAEEVEKRGGTAEPPLEYKLEYNRRIAAGVEARIAALKSGAAKPDDFLVRGSRAFLERLTRSGVRCYLASGTDVELVCEEAKLLDLERYLEGGIHGALANYKEFSKEKVIRKILADFKLEGAGLLVAGDGYVEIQNGRDVDAVTLGVYTPEKNRYHMNDDKRERLFRAGAHLLAPGRLEAQPQLAE
;
A
#
# COMPACT_ATOMS: atom_id res chain seq x y z
N GLU A 1 14.03 -26.93 13.51
CA GLU A 1 14.01 -25.45 13.61
C GLU A 1 13.20 -25.03 14.82
N SER A 2 13.69 -24.04 15.54
CA SER A 2 12.95 -23.45 16.67
C SER A 2 11.80 -22.54 16.16
N ARG A 3 10.86 -22.23 17.05
CA ARG A 3 9.79 -21.27 16.74
C ARG A 3 10.35 -19.90 16.34
N GLU A 4 11.39 -19.45 17.02
CA GLU A 4 12.02 -18.15 16.73
C GLU A 4 12.68 -18.10 15.36
N GLU A 5 13.31 -19.18 14.93
CA GLU A 5 13.88 -19.29 13.58
C GLU A 5 12.80 -19.23 12.50
N ILE A 6 11.65 -19.91 12.73
CA ILE A 6 10.52 -19.89 11.80
C ILE A 6 9.88 -18.50 11.78
N GLU A 7 9.67 -17.86 12.94
CA GLU A 7 9.12 -16.50 13.02
C GLU A 7 10.00 -15.50 12.26
N LYS A 8 11.32 -15.58 12.43
CA LYS A 8 12.27 -14.74 11.70
C LYS A 8 12.19 -14.98 10.21
N LEU A 9 12.16 -16.22 9.76
CA LEU A 9 12.01 -16.56 8.34
C LEU A 9 10.72 -15.97 7.75
N VAL A 10 9.59 -16.09 8.47
CA VAL A 10 8.31 -15.54 8.02
C VAL A 10 8.39 -14.03 7.90
N ILE A 11 8.95 -13.34 8.90
CA ILE A 11 9.15 -11.89 8.86
C ILE A 11 10.01 -11.51 7.67
N ASP A 12 11.13 -12.19 7.46
CA ASP A 12 12.07 -11.90 6.36
C ASP A 12 11.39 -12.00 4.99
N PHE A 13 10.61 -13.05 4.72
CA PHE A 13 9.96 -13.16 3.42
C PHE A 13 8.73 -12.24 3.27
N VAL A 14 8.02 -11.96 4.35
CA VAL A 14 6.93 -10.98 4.34
C VAL A 14 7.48 -9.58 4.01
N ASP A 15 8.56 -9.18 4.65
CA ASP A 15 9.23 -7.90 4.38
C ASP A 15 9.69 -7.79 2.91
N HIS A 16 10.27 -8.86 2.35
CA HIS A 16 10.68 -8.92 0.94
C HIS A 16 9.51 -8.87 -0.06
N LEU A 17 8.33 -9.28 0.37
CA LEU A 17 7.13 -9.31 -0.47
C LEU A 17 6.16 -8.15 -0.14
N THR A 18 6.51 -7.29 0.82
CA THR A 18 5.71 -6.11 1.16
C THR A 18 5.55 -5.21 -0.06
N GLY A 19 4.33 -4.79 -0.32
CA GLY A 19 3.94 -3.99 -1.51
C GLY A 19 3.52 -4.83 -2.72
N LYS A 20 3.80 -6.14 -2.76
CA LYS A 20 3.22 -7.07 -3.73
C LYS A 20 1.83 -7.55 -3.27
N GLN A 21 1.11 -8.24 -4.16
CA GLN A 21 -0.17 -8.87 -3.80
C GLN A 21 0.05 -9.94 -2.73
N THR A 22 -0.88 -10.03 -1.77
CA THR A 22 -0.84 -10.99 -0.65
C THR A 22 -0.67 -12.44 -1.10
N ILE A 23 -1.19 -12.80 -2.27
CA ILE A 23 -1.05 -14.17 -2.80
C ILE A 23 0.42 -14.61 -2.95
N TYR A 24 1.36 -13.71 -3.24
CA TYR A 24 2.78 -14.06 -3.34
C TYR A 24 3.39 -14.44 -1.99
N GLN A 25 2.93 -13.82 -0.90
CA GLN A 25 3.32 -14.23 0.46
C GLN A 25 2.77 -15.62 0.78
N MET A 26 1.56 -15.94 0.33
CA MET A 26 0.93 -17.25 0.55
C MET A 26 1.56 -18.35 -0.31
N ILE A 27 1.99 -18.04 -1.53
CA ILE A 27 2.79 -18.96 -2.35
C ILE A 27 4.10 -19.27 -1.63
N ARG A 28 4.80 -18.25 -1.11
CA ARG A 28 6.03 -18.45 -0.37
C ARG A 28 5.81 -19.26 0.92
N LEU A 29 4.72 -19.02 1.63
CA LEU A 29 4.34 -19.81 2.81
C LEU A 29 4.16 -21.28 2.45
N ALA A 30 3.42 -21.60 1.39
CA ALA A 30 3.24 -22.97 0.93
C ALA A 30 4.58 -23.67 0.61
N GLU A 31 5.46 -22.99 -0.13
CA GLU A 31 6.80 -23.50 -0.42
C GLU A 31 7.62 -23.79 0.86
N GLU A 32 7.53 -22.94 1.87
CA GLU A 32 8.27 -23.15 3.13
C GLU A 32 7.69 -24.29 3.98
N VAL A 33 6.38 -24.55 3.91
CA VAL A 33 5.74 -25.72 4.52
C VAL A 33 6.24 -27.01 3.86
N GLU A 34 6.23 -27.07 2.51
CA GLU A 34 6.67 -28.24 1.75
C GLU A 34 8.17 -28.52 1.95
N LYS A 35 9.02 -27.52 1.95
CA LYS A 35 10.47 -27.66 2.22
C LYS A 35 10.76 -28.30 3.58
N ARG A 36 9.85 -28.19 4.55
CA ARG A 36 9.94 -28.76 5.88
C ARG A 36 9.24 -30.10 6.02
N GLY A 37 8.80 -30.69 4.90
CA GLY A 37 8.10 -31.98 4.85
C GLY A 37 6.66 -31.93 5.32
N GLY A 38 6.07 -30.75 5.45
CA GLY A 38 4.64 -30.57 5.69
C GLY A 38 3.83 -30.70 4.40
N THR A 39 2.52 -30.89 4.55
CA THR A 39 1.57 -30.80 3.44
C THR A 39 1.02 -29.38 3.40
N ALA A 40 1.32 -28.63 2.33
CA ALA A 40 0.81 -27.29 2.17
C ALA A 40 -0.61 -27.29 1.61
N GLU A 41 -1.43 -26.38 2.10
CA GLU A 41 -2.70 -26.03 1.45
C GLU A 41 -2.43 -25.20 0.20
N PRO A 42 -3.38 -25.16 -0.76
CA PRO A 42 -3.28 -24.25 -1.88
C PRO A 42 -3.09 -22.81 -1.42
N PRO A 43 -2.21 -22.01 -2.05
CA PRO A 43 -1.96 -20.62 -1.64
C PRO A 43 -3.19 -19.74 -1.50
N LEU A 44 -4.25 -20.05 -2.29
CA LEU A 44 -5.52 -19.33 -2.20
C LEU A 44 -6.23 -19.57 -0.85
N GLU A 45 -6.17 -20.78 -0.30
CA GLU A 45 -6.78 -21.11 1.00
C GLU A 45 -6.08 -20.34 2.12
N TYR A 46 -4.74 -20.25 2.10
CA TYR A 46 -4.00 -19.41 3.03
C TYR A 46 -4.39 -17.92 2.91
N LYS A 47 -4.60 -17.44 1.67
CA LYS A 47 -5.05 -16.06 1.43
C LYS A 47 -6.46 -15.81 1.98
N LEU A 48 -7.39 -16.74 1.79
CA LEU A 48 -8.75 -16.63 2.32
C LEU A 48 -8.75 -16.59 3.86
N GLU A 49 -7.97 -17.45 4.50
CA GLU A 49 -7.82 -17.45 5.95
C GLU A 49 -7.15 -16.15 6.45
N TYR A 50 -6.13 -15.66 5.76
CA TYR A 50 -5.52 -14.36 6.06
C TYR A 50 -6.56 -13.23 5.98
N ASN A 51 -7.32 -13.16 4.89
CA ASN A 51 -8.36 -12.13 4.71
C ASN A 51 -9.42 -12.22 5.81
N ARG A 52 -9.83 -13.43 6.20
CA ARG A 52 -10.78 -13.64 7.31
C ARG A 52 -10.24 -13.09 8.64
N ARG A 53 -8.97 -13.33 8.96
CA ARG A 53 -8.33 -12.81 10.19
C ARG A 53 -8.21 -11.29 10.16
N ILE A 54 -7.84 -10.70 9.03
CA ILE A 54 -7.78 -9.25 8.88
C ILE A 54 -9.17 -8.64 9.04
N ALA A 55 -10.19 -9.19 8.38
CA ALA A 55 -11.57 -8.72 8.51
C ALA A 55 -12.04 -8.70 9.97
N ALA A 56 -11.81 -9.79 10.71
CA ALA A 56 -12.13 -9.86 12.14
C ALA A 56 -11.37 -8.79 12.97
N GLY A 57 -10.11 -8.52 12.63
CA GLY A 57 -9.28 -7.52 13.29
C GLY A 57 -9.70 -6.07 13.04
N VAL A 58 -10.44 -5.80 11.95
CA VAL A 58 -10.90 -4.45 11.58
C VAL A 58 -12.40 -4.24 11.77
N GLU A 59 -13.15 -5.28 12.11
CA GLU A 59 -14.62 -5.25 12.22
C GLU A 59 -15.12 -4.12 13.12
N ALA A 60 -14.52 -3.95 14.31
CA ALA A 60 -14.89 -2.88 15.24
C ALA A 60 -14.69 -1.49 14.65
N ARG A 61 -13.62 -1.29 13.85
CA ARG A 61 -13.35 -0.01 13.16
C ARG A 61 -14.37 0.26 12.07
N ILE A 62 -14.70 -0.76 11.29
CA ILE A 62 -15.74 -0.69 10.25
C ILE A 62 -17.10 -0.37 10.87
N ALA A 63 -17.46 -1.04 11.96
CA ALA A 63 -18.71 -0.77 12.69
C ALA A 63 -18.76 0.67 13.24
N ALA A 64 -17.65 1.16 13.80
CA ALA A 64 -17.56 2.53 14.30
C ALA A 64 -17.70 3.57 13.18
N LEU A 65 -17.12 3.33 12.00
CA LEU A 65 -17.31 4.19 10.82
C LEU A 65 -18.76 4.15 10.33
N LYS A 66 -19.34 2.97 10.17
CA LYS A 66 -20.73 2.81 9.69
C LYS A 66 -21.77 3.44 10.63
N SER A 67 -21.54 3.39 11.94
CA SER A 67 -22.43 3.99 12.95
C SER A 67 -22.19 5.49 13.17
N GLY A 68 -21.12 6.06 12.61
CA GLY A 68 -20.71 7.44 12.86
C GLY A 68 -20.03 7.65 14.23
N ALA A 69 -19.73 6.60 14.98
CA ALA A 69 -19.00 6.66 16.24
C ALA A 69 -17.51 7.05 16.05
N ALA A 70 -16.97 6.86 14.85
CA ALA A 70 -15.66 7.32 14.44
C ALA A 70 -15.74 8.07 13.10
N LYS A 71 -14.80 8.97 12.87
CA LYS A 71 -14.68 9.70 11.61
C LYS A 71 -13.69 9.03 10.68
N PRO A 72 -13.86 9.11 9.35
CA PRO A 72 -12.88 8.62 8.37
C PRO A 72 -11.45 9.06 8.68
N ASP A 73 -11.24 10.31 9.06
CA ASP A 73 -9.92 10.88 9.33
C ASP A 73 -9.22 10.25 10.56
N ASP A 74 -9.98 9.63 11.46
CA ASP A 74 -9.41 8.89 12.60
C ASP A 74 -8.59 7.67 12.15
N PHE A 75 -8.79 7.19 10.92
CA PHE A 75 -8.12 6.02 10.33
C PHE A 75 -7.18 6.36 9.18
N LEU A 76 -7.13 7.60 8.74
CA LEU A 76 -6.22 8.05 7.69
C LEU A 76 -4.83 8.41 8.25
N VAL A 77 -3.82 8.30 7.40
CA VAL A 77 -2.53 8.95 7.66
C VAL A 77 -2.77 10.45 7.75
N ARG A 78 -2.26 11.06 8.80
CA ARG A 78 -2.48 12.49 9.06
C ARG A 78 -2.03 13.35 7.88
N GLY A 79 -2.90 14.26 7.44
CA GLY A 79 -2.65 15.16 6.31
C GLY A 79 -2.93 14.55 4.93
N SER A 80 -3.21 13.23 4.83
CA SER A 80 -3.46 12.60 3.52
C SER A 80 -4.69 13.17 2.81
N ARG A 81 -5.78 13.45 3.53
CA ARG A 81 -6.98 14.08 2.95
C ARG A 81 -6.66 15.47 2.39
N ALA A 82 -6.00 16.32 3.17
CA ALA A 82 -5.60 17.67 2.73
C ALA A 82 -4.65 17.61 1.52
N PHE A 83 -3.77 16.62 1.48
CA PHE A 83 -2.89 16.38 0.34
C PHE A 83 -3.68 15.99 -0.92
N LEU A 84 -4.61 15.03 -0.82
CA LEU A 84 -5.49 14.64 -1.93
C LEU A 84 -6.35 15.80 -2.41
N GLU A 85 -6.94 16.58 -1.49
CA GLU A 85 -7.70 17.79 -1.82
C GLU A 85 -6.86 18.82 -2.60
N ARG A 86 -5.62 19.02 -2.17
CA ARG A 86 -4.72 19.94 -2.88
C ARG A 86 -4.39 19.44 -4.28
N LEU A 87 -4.09 18.15 -4.44
CA LEU A 87 -3.81 17.55 -5.75
C LEU A 87 -5.00 17.69 -6.69
N THR A 88 -6.20 17.31 -6.25
CA THR A 88 -7.41 17.39 -7.09
C THR A 88 -7.79 18.83 -7.44
N ARG A 89 -7.69 19.79 -6.50
CA ARG A 89 -7.86 21.22 -6.80
C ARG A 89 -6.85 21.77 -7.81
N SER A 90 -5.67 21.19 -7.87
CA SER A 90 -4.63 21.53 -8.85
C SER A 90 -4.80 20.80 -10.18
N GLY A 91 -5.91 20.07 -10.39
CA GLY A 91 -6.18 19.33 -11.62
C GLY A 91 -5.39 18.03 -11.77
N VAL A 92 -4.76 17.56 -10.69
CA VAL A 92 -4.03 16.28 -10.69
C VAL A 92 -5.03 15.14 -10.57
N ARG A 93 -5.01 14.21 -11.52
CA ARG A 93 -5.82 13.01 -11.49
C ARG A 93 -5.17 11.96 -10.59
N CYS A 94 -5.86 11.58 -9.51
CA CYS A 94 -5.37 10.62 -8.55
C CYS A 94 -5.90 9.21 -8.81
N TYR A 95 -5.04 8.22 -8.60
CA TYR A 95 -5.31 6.79 -8.72
C TYR A 95 -4.94 6.09 -7.42
N LEU A 96 -5.65 5.03 -7.06
CA LEU A 96 -5.28 4.14 -5.96
C LEU A 96 -4.90 2.78 -6.53
N ALA A 97 -3.72 2.27 -6.16
CA ALA A 97 -3.28 0.92 -6.52
C ALA A 97 -2.84 0.15 -5.26
N SER A 98 -3.54 -0.94 -4.94
CA SER A 98 -3.31 -1.75 -3.75
C SER A 98 -3.01 -3.20 -4.09
N GLY A 99 -2.21 -3.88 -3.26
CA GLY A 99 -2.03 -5.34 -3.33
C GLY A 99 -3.18 -6.14 -2.72
N THR A 100 -4.13 -5.47 -2.07
CA THR A 100 -5.37 -6.04 -1.52
C THR A 100 -6.40 -6.25 -2.63
N ASP A 101 -7.34 -7.17 -2.43
CA ASP A 101 -8.40 -7.46 -3.39
C ASP A 101 -9.22 -6.21 -3.70
N VAL A 102 -9.52 -5.99 -4.98
CA VAL A 102 -10.10 -4.72 -5.46
C VAL A 102 -11.44 -4.40 -4.79
N GLU A 103 -12.27 -5.40 -4.53
CA GLU A 103 -13.56 -5.25 -3.86
C GLU A 103 -13.37 -4.67 -2.45
N LEU A 104 -12.40 -5.18 -1.69
CA LEU A 104 -12.10 -4.70 -0.34
C LEU A 104 -11.55 -3.28 -0.37
N VAL A 105 -10.66 -2.98 -1.31
CA VAL A 105 -10.09 -1.63 -1.46
C VAL A 105 -11.16 -0.61 -1.81
N CYS A 106 -12.10 -0.96 -2.68
CA CYS A 106 -13.24 -0.08 -3.03
C CYS A 106 -14.14 0.18 -1.81
N GLU A 107 -14.47 -0.86 -1.04
CA GLU A 107 -15.28 -0.71 0.18
C GLU A 107 -14.57 0.18 1.21
N GLU A 108 -13.27 -0.04 1.44
CA GLU A 108 -12.48 0.78 2.37
C GLU A 108 -12.39 2.24 1.90
N ALA A 109 -12.12 2.48 0.61
CA ALA A 109 -12.05 3.82 0.05
C ALA A 109 -13.38 4.58 0.23
N LYS A 110 -14.52 3.87 0.07
CA LYS A 110 -15.85 4.42 0.30
C LYS A 110 -16.09 4.74 1.78
N LEU A 111 -15.78 3.81 2.68
CA LEU A 111 -15.91 4.01 4.12
C LEU A 111 -15.07 5.18 4.65
N LEU A 112 -13.89 5.37 4.04
CA LEU A 112 -12.96 6.45 4.38
C LEU A 112 -13.24 7.76 3.62
N ASP A 113 -14.31 7.81 2.80
CA ASP A 113 -14.68 8.97 1.99
C ASP A 113 -13.51 9.48 1.11
N LEU A 114 -12.84 8.52 0.43
CA LEU A 114 -11.71 8.80 -0.45
C LEU A 114 -12.06 8.72 -1.94
N GLU A 115 -13.15 8.04 -2.31
CA GLU A 115 -13.54 7.82 -3.73
C GLU A 115 -13.60 9.13 -4.53
N ARG A 116 -14.09 10.20 -3.90
CA ARG A 116 -14.23 11.53 -4.54
C ARG A 116 -12.91 12.16 -5.00
N TYR A 117 -11.78 11.68 -4.50
CA TYR A 117 -10.45 12.14 -4.91
C TYR A 117 -9.81 11.24 -5.97
N LEU A 118 -10.39 10.06 -6.24
CA LEU A 118 -9.78 9.00 -7.03
C LEU A 118 -10.40 8.90 -8.42
N GLU A 119 -10.49 10.03 -9.12
CA GLU A 119 -11.06 10.12 -10.47
C GLU A 119 -10.35 9.20 -11.48
N GLY A 120 -9.10 8.90 -11.26
CA GLY A 120 -8.32 7.98 -12.08
C GLY A 120 -8.70 6.51 -11.90
N GLY A 121 -9.40 6.20 -10.82
CA GLY A 121 -9.87 4.87 -10.48
C GLY A 121 -9.13 4.21 -9.33
N ILE A 122 -9.73 3.12 -8.85
CA ILE A 122 -9.22 2.27 -7.79
C ILE A 122 -8.85 0.93 -8.40
N HIS A 123 -7.61 0.49 -8.18
CA HIS A 123 -7.05 -0.74 -8.70
C HIS A 123 -6.58 -1.62 -7.53
N GLY A 124 -6.94 -2.89 -7.57
CA GLY A 124 -6.58 -3.87 -6.56
C GLY A 124 -6.27 -5.22 -7.17
N ALA A 125 -5.87 -6.17 -6.34
CA ALA A 125 -5.64 -7.54 -6.78
C ALA A 125 -6.93 -8.14 -7.36
N LEU A 126 -6.77 -8.90 -8.44
CA LEU A 126 -7.85 -9.59 -9.14
C LEU A 126 -7.85 -11.09 -8.78
N ALA A 127 -8.94 -11.78 -9.03
CA ALA A 127 -9.04 -13.23 -8.87
C ALA A 127 -7.91 -13.97 -9.62
N ASN A 128 -7.63 -13.56 -10.85
CA ASN A 128 -6.40 -13.96 -11.53
C ASN A 128 -5.27 -12.98 -11.17
N TYR A 129 -4.47 -13.33 -10.16
CA TYR A 129 -3.40 -12.49 -9.65
C TYR A 129 -2.33 -12.09 -10.68
N LYS A 130 -2.19 -12.85 -11.78
CA LYS A 130 -1.25 -12.55 -12.87
C LYS A 130 -1.70 -11.37 -13.73
N GLU A 131 -2.96 -11.00 -13.69
CA GLU A 131 -3.52 -9.91 -14.49
C GLU A 131 -3.28 -8.53 -13.86
N PHE A 132 -3.03 -8.47 -12.56
CA PHE A 132 -2.80 -7.23 -11.84
C PHE A 132 -1.35 -7.13 -11.33
N SER A 133 -0.78 -5.93 -11.44
CA SER A 133 0.33 -5.45 -10.62
C SER A 133 0.32 -3.92 -10.59
N LYS A 134 0.90 -3.33 -9.53
CA LYS A 134 1.06 -1.86 -9.45
C LYS A 134 1.87 -1.33 -10.62
N GLU A 135 2.88 -2.06 -11.08
CA GLU A 135 3.65 -1.72 -12.29
C GLU A 135 2.77 -1.62 -13.53
N LYS A 136 1.88 -2.60 -13.75
CA LYS A 136 0.95 -2.57 -14.89
C LYS A 136 0.03 -1.35 -14.84
N VAL A 137 -0.46 -0.97 -13.66
CA VAL A 137 -1.26 0.25 -13.48
C VAL A 137 -0.47 1.49 -13.87
N ILE A 138 0.77 1.63 -13.36
CA ILE A 138 1.66 2.74 -13.69
C ILE A 138 1.89 2.84 -15.19
N ARG A 139 2.31 1.73 -15.84
CA ARG A 139 2.56 1.70 -17.29
C ARG A 139 1.30 2.00 -18.11
N LYS A 140 0.14 1.53 -17.65
CA LYS A 140 -1.14 1.84 -18.29
C LYS A 140 -1.45 3.33 -18.23
N ILE A 141 -1.28 3.97 -17.07
CA ILE A 141 -1.51 5.41 -16.91
C ILE A 141 -0.60 6.19 -17.86
N LEU A 142 0.70 5.89 -17.90
CA LEU A 142 1.64 6.56 -18.81
C LEU A 142 1.22 6.41 -20.28
N ALA A 143 0.82 5.20 -20.69
CA ALA A 143 0.38 4.93 -22.06
C ALA A 143 -0.93 5.64 -22.42
N ASP A 144 -1.96 5.54 -21.56
CA ASP A 144 -3.28 6.10 -21.80
C ASP A 144 -3.25 7.63 -21.95
N PHE A 145 -2.38 8.30 -21.20
CA PHE A 145 -2.26 9.75 -21.20
C PHE A 145 -1.04 10.27 -21.98
N LYS A 146 -0.27 9.37 -22.59
CA LYS A 146 0.97 9.69 -23.32
C LYS A 146 1.93 10.55 -22.49
N LEU A 147 2.08 10.18 -21.22
CA LEU A 147 2.95 10.87 -20.28
C LEU A 147 4.37 10.28 -20.32
N GLU A 148 5.35 11.15 -20.14
CA GLU A 148 6.69 10.75 -19.71
C GLU A 148 6.69 10.54 -18.19
N GLY A 149 7.66 9.78 -17.66
CA GLY A 149 7.73 9.46 -16.25
C GLY A 149 7.67 10.68 -15.33
N ALA A 150 8.33 11.77 -15.69
CA ALA A 150 8.30 13.03 -14.93
C ALA A 150 6.90 13.66 -14.79
N GLY A 151 5.94 13.26 -15.63
CA GLY A 151 4.54 13.66 -15.52
C GLY A 151 3.73 12.85 -14.50
N LEU A 152 4.34 11.87 -13.84
CA LEU A 152 3.68 11.00 -12.87
C LEU A 152 4.35 11.12 -11.49
N LEU A 153 3.53 11.22 -10.44
CA LEU A 153 3.95 11.07 -9.05
C LEU A 153 3.48 9.70 -8.53
N VAL A 154 4.40 8.89 -8.07
CA VAL A 154 4.11 7.63 -7.36
C VAL A 154 4.36 7.83 -5.87
N ALA A 155 3.32 7.73 -5.06
CA ALA A 155 3.40 7.84 -3.62
C ALA A 155 3.06 6.49 -2.96
N GLY A 156 3.86 6.07 -2.00
CA GLY A 156 3.64 4.81 -1.30
C GLY A 156 4.50 4.67 -0.05
N ASP A 157 4.20 3.63 0.72
CA ASP A 157 4.89 3.31 1.96
C ASP A 157 5.74 2.03 1.85
N GLY A 158 5.69 1.36 0.71
CA GLY A 158 6.48 0.18 0.37
C GLY A 158 7.60 0.48 -0.62
N TYR A 159 8.65 -0.33 -0.60
CA TYR A 159 9.77 -0.20 -1.53
C TYR A 159 9.36 -0.52 -2.97
N VAL A 160 8.37 -1.43 -3.16
CA VAL A 160 7.91 -1.88 -4.48
C VAL A 160 7.30 -0.73 -5.28
N GLU A 161 6.48 0.11 -4.65
CA GLU A 161 5.89 1.29 -5.29
C GLU A 161 6.97 2.27 -5.74
N ILE A 162 7.95 2.51 -4.87
CA ILE A 162 9.05 3.43 -5.17
C ILE A 162 9.89 2.89 -6.33
N GLN A 163 10.24 1.60 -6.32
CA GLN A 163 10.99 0.99 -7.43
C GLN A 163 10.19 1.06 -8.74
N ASN A 164 8.91 0.66 -8.72
CA ASN A 164 8.07 0.72 -9.93
C ASN A 164 7.96 2.15 -10.50
N GLY A 165 7.94 3.17 -9.62
CA GLY A 165 7.99 4.57 -10.05
C GLY A 165 9.35 4.94 -10.66
N ARG A 166 10.44 4.50 -10.04
CA ARG A 166 11.81 4.71 -10.54
C ARG A 166 12.05 4.06 -11.90
N ASP A 167 11.54 2.84 -12.11
CA ASP A 167 11.69 2.08 -13.34
C ASP A 167 11.04 2.75 -14.57
N VAL A 168 10.21 3.76 -14.34
CA VAL A 168 9.56 4.56 -15.38
C VAL A 168 9.91 6.06 -15.29
N ASP A 169 10.95 6.41 -14.56
CA ASP A 169 11.41 7.79 -14.33
C ASP A 169 10.35 8.72 -13.70
N ALA A 170 9.38 8.15 -12.98
CA ALA A 170 8.38 8.93 -12.25
C ALA A 170 8.98 9.62 -11.02
N VAL A 171 8.38 10.74 -10.61
CA VAL A 171 8.67 11.33 -9.30
C VAL A 171 8.14 10.40 -8.21
N THR A 172 8.92 10.11 -7.18
CA THR A 172 8.55 9.17 -6.12
C THR A 172 8.53 9.83 -4.76
N LEU A 173 7.46 9.57 -3.99
CA LEU A 173 7.25 10.03 -2.62
C LEU A 173 7.10 8.83 -1.68
N GLY A 174 8.08 8.62 -0.83
CA GLY A 174 8.04 7.61 0.22
C GLY A 174 7.37 8.14 1.49
N VAL A 175 6.35 7.43 2.00
CA VAL A 175 5.66 7.78 3.25
C VAL A 175 6.08 6.81 4.35
N TYR A 176 6.79 7.29 5.37
CA TYR A 176 7.37 6.43 6.41
C TYR A 176 6.67 6.52 7.76
N THR A 177 5.34 6.64 7.74
CA THR A 177 4.49 6.60 8.94
C THR A 177 4.51 5.19 9.55
N PRO A 178 4.67 5.04 10.88
CA PRO A 178 4.48 3.77 11.55
C PRO A 178 3.01 3.33 11.55
N GLU A 179 2.77 2.04 11.40
CA GLU A 179 1.40 1.50 11.39
C GLU A 179 0.71 1.61 12.76
N LYS A 180 1.45 1.38 13.86
CA LYS A 180 0.89 1.35 15.22
C LYS A 180 0.87 2.71 15.91
N ASN A 181 1.76 3.62 15.55
CA ASN A 181 1.86 4.93 16.18
C ASN A 181 2.07 6.03 15.15
N ARG A 182 0.98 6.58 14.64
CA ARG A 182 0.97 7.59 13.58
C ARG A 182 1.63 8.92 13.94
N TYR A 183 2.11 9.08 15.16
CA TYR A 183 2.80 10.28 15.65
C TYR A 183 4.31 10.16 15.66
N HIS A 184 4.84 8.95 15.47
CA HIS A 184 6.28 8.69 15.44
C HIS A 184 6.79 8.52 14.00
N MET A 185 8.10 8.62 13.84
CA MET A 185 8.79 8.30 12.60
C MET A 185 9.29 6.85 12.65
N ASN A 186 9.27 6.18 11.52
CA ASN A 186 9.86 4.85 11.38
C ASN A 186 11.14 4.97 10.56
N ASP A 187 12.27 5.04 11.25
CA ASP A 187 13.57 5.24 10.61
C ASP A 187 13.99 4.06 9.72
N ASP A 188 13.65 2.83 10.08
CA ASP A 188 13.92 1.65 9.25
C ASP A 188 13.13 1.70 7.94
N LYS A 189 11.86 2.11 8.01
CA LYS A 189 11.01 2.32 6.83
C LYS A 189 11.53 3.47 5.97
N ARG A 190 11.96 4.57 6.60
CA ARG A 190 12.59 5.70 5.92
C ARG A 190 13.83 5.27 5.15
N GLU A 191 14.73 4.51 5.80
CA GLU A 191 15.96 4.01 5.18
C GLU A 191 15.66 3.07 4.01
N ARG A 192 14.68 2.16 4.14
CA ARG A 192 14.24 1.27 3.05
C ARG A 192 13.72 2.05 1.85
N LEU A 193 12.89 3.06 2.07
CA LEU A 193 12.34 3.90 1.00
C LEU A 193 13.43 4.76 0.33
N PHE A 194 14.39 5.26 1.11
CA PHE A 194 15.54 5.97 0.57
C PHE A 194 16.38 5.06 -0.34
N ARG A 195 16.70 3.85 0.12
CA ARG A 195 17.45 2.86 -0.70
C ARG A 195 16.68 2.40 -1.93
N ALA A 196 15.35 2.39 -1.89
CA ALA A 196 14.53 2.14 -3.06
C ALA A 196 14.55 3.29 -4.08
N GLY A 197 15.16 4.41 -3.75
CA GLY A 197 15.31 5.56 -4.63
C GLY A 197 14.18 6.59 -4.54
N ALA A 198 13.51 6.71 -3.39
CA ALA A 198 12.51 7.78 -3.20
C ALA A 198 13.14 9.16 -3.38
N HIS A 199 12.55 9.98 -4.24
CA HIS A 199 12.98 11.37 -4.46
C HIS A 199 12.60 12.27 -3.27
N LEU A 200 11.43 11.99 -2.67
CA LEU A 200 10.90 12.72 -1.53
C LEU A 200 10.54 11.71 -0.44
N LEU A 201 10.72 12.11 0.81
CA LEU A 201 10.35 11.32 1.98
C LEU A 201 9.49 12.17 2.91
N ALA A 202 8.32 11.64 3.30
CA ALA A 202 7.40 12.32 4.19
C ALA A 202 7.11 11.48 5.45
N PRO A 203 7.23 12.08 6.65
CA PRO A 203 6.84 11.45 7.89
C PRO A 203 5.35 11.64 8.08
N GLY A 204 4.45 10.92 7.53
CA GLY A 204 3.01 10.94 7.84
C GLY A 204 2.33 12.26 8.23
N ARG A 205 3.03 13.37 8.22
CA ARG A 205 2.55 14.72 8.29
C ARG A 205 2.74 15.34 6.91
N LEU A 206 1.74 15.10 6.04
CA LEU A 206 1.67 15.77 4.74
C LEU A 206 1.14 17.22 4.88
N GLU A 207 1.28 17.80 6.06
CA GLU A 207 1.15 19.25 6.23
C GLU A 207 2.42 19.86 5.61
N ALA A 208 2.28 20.44 4.43
CA ALA A 208 3.28 21.30 3.86
C ALA A 208 3.53 22.47 4.83
N GLN A 209 4.55 22.35 5.66
CA GLN A 209 5.20 23.56 6.14
C GLN A 209 5.97 24.12 4.94
N PRO A 210 5.72 25.36 4.52
CA PRO A 210 6.66 26.04 3.66
C PRO A 210 7.94 26.18 4.49
N GLN A 211 8.95 25.38 4.23
CA GLN A 211 10.30 25.75 4.61
C GLN A 211 10.65 26.93 3.70
N LEU A 212 10.53 28.11 4.25
CA LEU A 212 11.13 29.30 3.71
C LEU A 212 12.63 28.98 3.60
N ALA A 213 13.12 28.92 2.37
CA ALA A 213 14.53 28.97 2.10
C ALA A 213 14.98 30.38 2.54
N GLU A 214 15.85 30.44 3.54
CA GLU A 214 16.80 31.55 3.73
C GLU A 214 18.06 31.30 2.91
#